data_2726aa7e4d5e0959aebe96434291ae46
#
_entry.id   2726aa7e4d5e0959aebe96434291ae46
#
_cell.length_a   1.000
_cell.length_b   1.000
_cell.length_c   1.000
_cell.angle_alpha   90.00
_cell.angle_beta   90.00
_cell.angle_gamma   90.00
#
_symmetry.space_group_name_H-M   'P 1'
#
loop_
_entity.id
_entity.type
_entity.pdbx_description
1 polymer ?
#
loop_
_entity_poly.entity_id
_entity_poly.type
_entity_poly.pdbx_seq_one_letter_code
_entity_poly.pdbx_strand_id
1 'polypeptide(L)'
;QNQIGLSLRQNIALTGGTLFLSSGLNYLREFNENSNMFSSVPISVGYSQNLFGYNSLKWNKRIEPLRYTYAKKNYAEAIELVSAQACSQFFSLASALSEVETARSNFASADTLYRMAQGRYKIGTITENEMIQLEIRRLTQETVVMDAEISLEERLQSFRSFLGLPQDTPVSLV
;
A
#
# COMPACT_ATOMS: atom_id res chain seq x y z
N GLN A 1 -4.94 -45.67 -23.66
CA GLN A 1 -4.94 -44.72 -24.79
C GLN A 1 -3.82 -43.73 -24.59
N ASN A 2 -2.88 -43.65 -25.54
CA ASN A 2 -1.79 -42.64 -25.52
C ASN A 2 -1.92 -41.79 -26.77
N GLN A 3 -1.87 -40.45 -26.57
CA GLN A 3 -1.95 -39.47 -27.64
C GLN A 3 -0.74 -38.54 -27.58
N ILE A 4 -0.04 -38.39 -28.68
CA ILE A 4 1.04 -37.41 -28.83
C ILE A 4 0.64 -36.49 -29.96
N GLY A 5 0.61 -35.17 -29.72
CA GLY A 5 0.25 -34.18 -30.73
C GLY A 5 1.13 -32.93 -30.64
N LEU A 6 1.51 -32.40 -31.79
CA LEU A 6 2.19 -31.13 -31.95
C LEU A 6 1.26 -30.18 -32.68
N SER A 7 1.08 -28.96 -32.16
CA SER A 7 0.30 -27.93 -32.85
C SER A 7 1.02 -26.58 -32.83
N LEU A 8 1.07 -25.92 -33.98
CA LEU A 8 1.58 -24.59 -34.16
C LEU A 8 0.40 -23.69 -34.59
N ARG A 9 0.22 -22.55 -33.97
CA ARG A 9 -0.81 -21.58 -34.31
C ARG A 9 -0.20 -20.20 -34.52
N GLN A 10 -0.50 -19.58 -35.64
CA GLN A 10 -0.05 -18.23 -35.98
C GLN A 10 -1.23 -17.34 -36.30
N ASN A 11 -1.40 -16.28 -35.52
CA ASN A 11 -2.43 -15.27 -35.78
C ASN A 11 -1.94 -14.28 -36.83
N ILE A 12 -2.81 -13.97 -37.81
CA ILE A 12 -2.49 -13.05 -38.91
C ILE A 12 -3.12 -11.68 -38.58
N ALA A 13 -2.26 -10.69 -38.33
CA ALA A 13 -2.70 -9.36 -37.91
C ALA A 13 -3.53 -8.61 -38.94
N LEU A 14 -3.32 -8.88 -40.25
CA LEU A 14 -4.03 -8.22 -41.35
C LEU A 14 -5.50 -8.64 -41.42
N THR A 15 -5.77 -9.93 -41.32
CA THR A 15 -7.11 -10.50 -41.50
C THR A 15 -7.82 -10.79 -40.18
N GLY A 16 -7.06 -10.95 -39.08
CA GLY A 16 -7.58 -11.44 -37.81
C GLY A 16 -7.84 -12.94 -37.81
N GLY A 17 -7.39 -13.66 -38.83
CA GLY A 17 -7.48 -15.11 -38.92
C GLY A 17 -6.33 -15.81 -38.25
N THR A 18 -6.47 -17.12 -38.06
CA THR A 18 -5.47 -18.00 -37.45
C THR A 18 -5.10 -19.11 -38.41
N LEU A 19 -3.82 -19.21 -38.75
CA LEU A 19 -3.23 -20.36 -39.45
C LEU A 19 -2.81 -21.37 -38.39
N PHE A 20 -3.16 -22.62 -38.56
CA PHE A 20 -2.73 -23.70 -37.70
C PHE A 20 -2.14 -24.87 -38.47
N LEU A 21 -1.12 -25.45 -37.89
CA LEU A 21 -0.45 -26.67 -38.33
C LEU A 21 -0.55 -27.63 -37.16
N SER A 22 -1.02 -28.86 -37.41
CA SER A 22 -1.05 -29.90 -36.39
C SER A 22 -0.63 -31.23 -36.90
N SER A 23 0.04 -32.02 -36.06
CA SER A 23 0.42 -33.40 -36.31
C SER A 23 0.04 -34.19 -35.07
N GLY A 24 -0.49 -35.39 -35.24
CA GLY A 24 -0.94 -36.22 -34.13
C GLY A 24 -0.76 -37.72 -34.37
N LEU A 25 -0.36 -38.44 -33.33
CA LEU A 25 -0.28 -39.88 -33.27
C LEU A 25 -1.14 -40.35 -32.09
N ASN A 26 -2.10 -41.22 -32.40
CA ASN A 26 -2.94 -41.89 -31.41
C ASN A 26 -2.62 -43.38 -31.39
N TYR A 27 -2.34 -43.89 -30.21
CA TYR A 27 -2.17 -45.32 -29.95
C TYR A 27 -3.29 -45.80 -29.03
N LEU A 28 -4.13 -46.71 -29.54
CA LEU A 28 -5.20 -47.35 -28.77
C LEU A 28 -4.85 -48.83 -28.61
N ARG A 29 -4.80 -49.28 -27.38
CA ARG A 29 -4.69 -50.71 -27.05
C ARG A 29 -5.98 -51.14 -26.38
N GLU A 30 -6.68 -52.12 -27.01
CA GLU A 30 -7.88 -52.69 -26.48
C GLU A 30 -7.54 -54.04 -25.82
N PHE A 31 -7.72 -54.14 -24.51
CA PHE A 31 -7.32 -55.30 -23.72
C PHE A 31 -8.25 -56.50 -23.88
N ASN A 32 -9.50 -56.28 -24.31
CA ASN A 32 -10.54 -57.29 -24.39
C ASN A 32 -10.41 -58.14 -25.65
N GLU A 33 -9.85 -57.60 -26.75
CA GLU A 33 -9.67 -58.29 -28.05
C GLU A 33 -8.22 -58.42 -28.46
N ASN A 34 -7.24 -58.08 -27.59
CA ASN A 34 -5.81 -58.05 -27.87
C ASN A 34 -5.45 -57.32 -29.18
N SER A 35 -6.22 -56.28 -29.51
CA SER A 35 -6.09 -55.47 -30.73
C SER A 35 -5.33 -54.20 -30.43
N ASN A 36 -4.39 -53.86 -31.28
CA ASN A 36 -3.62 -52.63 -31.24
C ASN A 36 -3.99 -51.78 -32.47
N MET A 37 -4.46 -50.57 -32.26
CA MET A 37 -4.80 -49.64 -33.34
C MET A 37 -3.91 -48.40 -33.28
N PHE A 38 -3.24 -48.12 -34.40
CA PHE A 38 -2.46 -46.91 -34.64
C PHE A 38 -3.25 -46.01 -35.58
N SER A 39 -3.51 -44.79 -35.16
CA SER A 39 -4.06 -43.74 -36.00
C SER A 39 -3.11 -42.54 -36.02
N SER A 40 -2.64 -42.16 -37.19
CA SER A 40 -1.76 -41.00 -37.30
C SER A 40 -2.36 -39.97 -38.27
N VAL A 41 -2.29 -38.73 -37.90
CA VAL A 41 -2.50 -37.58 -38.79
C VAL A 41 -1.14 -36.94 -38.98
N PRO A 42 -0.44 -37.25 -40.08
CA PRO A 42 0.96 -36.84 -40.23
C PRO A 42 1.11 -35.31 -40.23
N ILE A 43 0.30 -34.61 -40.99
CA ILE A 43 0.27 -33.15 -41.03
C ILE A 43 -1.16 -32.70 -41.41
N SER A 44 -1.69 -31.77 -40.62
CA SER A 44 -2.94 -31.06 -40.92
C SER A 44 -2.68 -29.55 -40.91
N VAL A 45 -3.02 -28.88 -42.00
CA VAL A 45 -2.91 -27.42 -42.13
C VAL A 45 -4.29 -26.88 -42.28
N GLY A 46 -4.62 -25.82 -41.52
CA GLY A 46 -5.92 -25.18 -41.60
C GLY A 46 -5.83 -23.67 -41.37
N TYR A 47 -6.75 -22.98 -41.94
CA TYR A 47 -6.96 -21.54 -41.72
C TYR A 47 -8.38 -21.29 -41.22
N SER A 48 -8.44 -20.56 -40.10
CA SER A 48 -9.72 -20.15 -39.52
C SER A 48 -9.85 -18.63 -39.55
N GLN A 49 -10.94 -18.14 -40.14
CA GLN A 49 -11.23 -16.72 -40.29
C GLN A 49 -12.65 -16.41 -39.81
N ASN A 50 -12.74 -15.45 -38.90
CA ASN A 50 -14.03 -14.91 -38.49
C ASN A 50 -14.45 -13.80 -39.46
N LEU A 51 -15.48 -14.04 -40.28
CA LEU A 51 -15.85 -13.13 -41.36
C LEU A 51 -16.56 -11.87 -40.85
N PHE A 52 -17.33 -11.98 -39.75
CA PHE A 52 -18.10 -10.89 -39.15
C PHE A 52 -17.56 -10.43 -37.77
N GLY A 53 -16.44 -10.97 -37.34
CA GLY A 53 -15.80 -10.59 -36.08
C GLY A 53 -14.87 -9.39 -36.26
N TYR A 54 -14.68 -8.62 -35.18
CA TYR A 54 -13.67 -7.58 -35.18
C TYR A 54 -12.24 -8.18 -35.11
N ASN A 55 -11.30 -7.51 -35.75
CA ASN A 55 -9.89 -7.91 -35.70
C ASN A 55 -9.23 -7.38 -34.41
N SER A 56 -9.15 -8.25 -33.39
CA SER A 56 -8.58 -7.91 -32.10
C SER A 56 -7.11 -7.47 -32.16
N LEU A 57 -6.31 -8.09 -33.03
CA LEU A 57 -4.90 -7.74 -33.18
C LEU A 57 -4.69 -6.33 -33.72
N LYS A 58 -5.51 -5.92 -34.70
CA LYS A 58 -5.47 -4.57 -35.25
C LYS A 58 -5.85 -3.52 -34.22
N TRP A 59 -6.87 -3.80 -33.40
CA TRP A 59 -7.28 -2.90 -32.33
C TRP A 59 -6.28 -2.87 -31.17
N ASN A 60 -5.76 -4.01 -30.76
CA ASN A 60 -4.72 -4.07 -29.72
C ASN A 60 -3.48 -3.26 -30.12
N LYS A 61 -3.04 -3.37 -31.38
CA LYS A 61 -1.92 -2.55 -31.86
C LYS A 61 -2.16 -1.05 -31.74
N ARG A 62 -3.41 -0.59 -31.79
CA ARG A 62 -3.77 0.83 -31.60
C ARG A 62 -3.95 1.19 -30.13
N ILE A 63 -4.45 0.27 -29.32
CA ILE A 63 -4.78 0.50 -27.92
C ILE A 63 -3.53 0.42 -27.03
N GLU A 64 -2.60 -0.50 -27.30
CA GLU A 64 -1.41 -0.70 -26.45
C GLU A 64 -0.54 0.55 -26.28
N PRO A 65 -0.26 1.39 -27.30
CA PRO A 65 0.46 2.64 -27.08
C PRO A 65 -0.27 3.62 -26.15
N LEU A 66 -1.61 3.64 -26.22
CA LEU A 66 -2.43 4.46 -25.33
C LEU A 66 -2.42 3.93 -23.90
N ARG A 67 -2.48 2.61 -23.73
CA ARG A 67 -2.35 1.95 -22.43
C ARG A 67 -0.97 2.22 -21.81
N TYR A 68 0.09 2.16 -22.60
CA TYR A 68 1.43 2.51 -22.13
C TYR A 68 1.51 3.96 -21.66
N THR A 69 0.96 4.89 -22.45
CA THR A 69 0.92 6.31 -22.08
C THR A 69 0.10 6.55 -20.81
N TYR A 70 -1.04 5.87 -20.70
CA TYR A 70 -1.88 5.89 -19.50
C TYR A 70 -1.14 5.36 -18.27
N ALA A 71 -0.50 4.19 -18.38
CA ALA A 71 0.28 3.60 -17.29
C ALA A 71 1.42 4.52 -16.83
N LYS A 72 2.11 5.20 -17.78
CA LYS A 72 3.15 6.17 -17.47
C LYS A 72 2.60 7.39 -16.70
N LYS A 73 1.42 7.89 -17.07
CA LYS A 73 0.78 8.99 -16.34
C LYS A 73 0.31 8.58 -14.96
N ASN A 74 -0.29 7.39 -14.83
CA ASN A 74 -0.68 6.84 -13.53
C ASN A 74 0.52 6.63 -12.61
N TYR A 75 1.65 6.19 -13.14
CA TYR A 75 2.88 6.06 -12.36
C TYR A 75 3.38 7.43 -11.84
N ALA A 76 3.37 8.47 -12.68
CA ALA A 76 3.71 9.81 -12.26
C ALA A 76 2.75 10.34 -11.17
N GLU A 77 1.45 10.15 -11.36
CA GLU A 77 0.43 10.51 -10.37
C GLU A 77 0.64 9.77 -9.03
N ALA A 78 0.94 8.46 -9.09
CA ALA A 78 1.21 7.67 -7.89
C ALA A 78 2.44 8.19 -7.10
N ILE A 79 3.51 8.60 -7.80
CA ILE A 79 4.69 9.22 -7.16
C ILE A 79 4.30 10.52 -6.47
N GLU A 80 3.53 11.38 -7.12
CA GLU A 80 3.10 12.66 -6.54
C GLU A 80 2.22 12.43 -5.31
N LEU A 81 1.29 11.47 -5.36
CA LEU A 81 0.45 11.11 -4.21
C LEU A 81 1.26 10.60 -3.03
N VAL A 82 2.21 9.69 -3.28
CA VAL A 82 3.09 9.17 -2.21
C VAL A 82 3.96 10.29 -1.63
N SER A 83 4.47 11.18 -2.47
CA SER A 83 5.27 12.33 -2.01
C SER A 83 4.46 13.28 -1.15
N ALA A 84 3.24 13.61 -1.56
CA ALA A 84 2.33 14.44 -0.77
C ALA A 84 1.98 13.79 0.58
N GLN A 85 1.72 12.49 0.57
CA GLN A 85 1.44 11.73 1.79
C GLN A 85 2.66 11.68 2.71
N ALA A 86 3.87 11.48 2.18
CA ALA A 86 5.10 11.51 2.97
C ALA A 86 5.32 12.87 3.65
N CYS A 87 5.12 13.97 2.92
CA CYS A 87 5.17 15.31 3.48
C CYS A 87 4.14 15.51 4.60
N SER A 88 2.89 15.07 4.38
CA SER A 88 1.83 15.16 5.39
C SER A 88 2.18 14.39 6.67
N GLN A 89 2.68 13.17 6.53
CA GLN A 89 3.10 12.36 7.68
C GLN A 89 4.28 12.98 8.43
N PHE A 90 5.26 13.50 7.70
CA PHE A 90 6.42 14.19 8.29
C PHE A 90 5.99 15.41 9.13
N PHE A 91 5.19 16.30 8.55
CA PHE A 91 4.73 17.49 9.27
C PHE A 91 3.79 17.16 10.42
N SER A 92 2.98 16.12 10.31
CA SER A 92 2.15 15.64 11.41
C SER A 92 2.99 15.17 12.60
N LEU A 93 4.09 14.46 12.34
CA LEU A 93 5.03 14.04 13.38
C LEU A 93 5.80 15.22 13.98
N ALA A 94 6.27 16.15 13.15
CA ALA A 94 6.95 17.37 13.61
C ALA A 94 6.04 18.24 14.50
N SER A 95 4.76 18.36 14.16
CA SER A 95 3.78 19.07 14.98
C SER A 95 3.58 18.38 16.34
N ALA A 96 3.45 17.06 16.36
CA ALA A 96 3.28 16.32 17.61
C ALA A 96 4.50 16.45 18.54
N LEU A 97 5.71 16.46 17.99
CA LEU A 97 6.94 16.73 18.75
C LEU A 97 6.90 18.13 19.39
N SER A 98 6.54 19.14 18.63
CA SER A 98 6.41 20.53 19.14
C SER A 98 5.32 20.66 20.20
N GLU A 99 4.21 19.90 20.04
CA GLU A 99 3.13 19.86 21.05
C GLU A 99 3.60 19.29 22.38
N VAL A 100 4.37 18.19 22.37
CA VAL A 100 4.96 17.61 23.59
C VAL A 100 5.91 18.60 24.29
N GLU A 101 6.78 19.26 23.52
CA GLU A 101 7.70 20.26 24.06
C GLU A 101 6.95 21.45 24.69
N THR A 102 5.92 21.94 24.02
CA THR A 102 5.05 23.00 24.52
C THR A 102 4.31 22.56 25.77
N ALA A 103 3.72 21.37 25.80
CA ALA A 103 3.02 20.83 26.95
C ALA A 103 3.95 20.68 28.15
N ARG A 104 5.16 20.17 27.97
CA ARG A 104 6.16 20.06 29.04
C ARG A 104 6.59 21.41 29.59
N SER A 105 6.77 22.42 28.74
CA SER A 105 7.08 23.79 29.16
C SER A 105 5.95 24.41 29.98
N ASN A 106 4.72 24.21 29.56
CA ASN A 106 3.53 24.68 30.27
C ASN A 106 3.38 23.97 31.64
N PHE A 107 3.60 22.68 31.69
CA PHE A 107 3.61 21.92 32.94
C PHE A 107 4.70 22.42 33.89
N ALA A 108 5.94 22.62 33.43
CA ALA A 108 7.03 23.14 34.25
C ALA A 108 6.68 24.54 34.84
N SER A 109 6.03 25.37 34.06
CA SER A 109 5.55 26.69 34.51
C SER A 109 4.44 26.56 35.58
N ALA A 110 3.48 25.66 35.36
CA ALA A 110 2.40 25.40 36.32
C ALA A 110 2.92 24.80 37.65
N ASP A 111 3.87 23.86 37.56
CA ASP A 111 4.52 23.25 38.73
C ASP A 111 5.30 24.29 39.57
N THR A 112 6.01 25.17 38.89
CA THR A 112 6.71 26.30 39.57
C THR A 112 5.74 27.22 40.29
N LEU A 113 4.61 27.59 39.66
CA LEU A 113 3.59 28.40 40.28
C LEU A 113 2.96 27.72 41.50
N TYR A 114 2.66 26.43 41.40
CA TYR A 114 2.12 25.66 42.51
C TYR A 114 3.10 25.56 43.68
N ARG A 115 4.39 25.31 43.45
CA ARG A 115 5.42 25.32 44.53
C ARG A 115 5.54 26.66 45.19
N MET A 116 5.46 27.77 44.45
CA MET A 116 5.44 29.10 45.02
C MET A 116 4.18 29.35 45.88
N ALA A 117 3.03 28.86 45.39
CA ALA A 117 1.79 28.94 46.16
C ALA A 117 1.85 28.16 47.48
N GLN A 118 2.40 26.96 47.47
CA GLN A 118 2.63 26.19 48.71
C GLN A 118 3.46 26.96 49.72
N GLY A 119 4.55 27.62 49.27
CA GLY A 119 5.36 28.48 50.13
C GLY A 119 4.56 29.66 50.72
N ARG A 120 3.74 30.36 49.89
CA ARG A 120 2.91 31.48 50.30
C ARG A 120 1.79 31.05 51.27
N TYR A 121 1.19 29.90 51.04
CA TYR A 121 0.17 29.33 51.93
C TYR A 121 0.74 29.04 53.32
N LYS A 122 1.93 28.44 53.39
CA LYS A 122 2.60 28.15 54.68
C LYS A 122 2.85 29.37 55.53
N ILE A 123 3.05 30.54 54.93
CA ILE A 123 3.24 31.81 55.65
C ILE A 123 1.95 32.66 55.74
N GLY A 124 0.80 32.09 55.31
CA GLY A 124 -0.52 32.72 55.49
C GLY A 124 -0.81 33.85 54.51
N THR A 125 -0.09 33.98 53.38
CA THR A 125 -0.26 35.09 52.43
C THR A 125 -1.24 34.79 51.30
N ILE A 126 -1.68 33.54 51.13
CA ILE A 126 -2.73 33.12 50.21
C ILE A 126 -3.71 32.19 50.90
N THR A 127 -4.92 32.07 50.35
CA THR A 127 -5.96 31.18 50.85
C THR A 127 -5.75 29.75 50.35
N GLU A 128 -6.31 28.78 51.09
CA GLU A 128 -6.29 27.36 50.70
C GLU A 128 -6.96 27.17 49.32
N ASN A 129 -8.05 27.90 49.05
CA ASN A 129 -8.75 27.82 47.77
C ASN A 129 -7.87 28.26 46.59
N GLU A 130 -7.07 29.32 46.75
CA GLU A 130 -6.11 29.75 45.71
C GLU A 130 -5.00 28.72 45.49
N MET A 131 -4.54 28.09 46.54
CA MET A 131 -3.54 26.99 46.41
C MET A 131 -4.13 25.80 45.67
N ILE A 132 -5.37 25.37 46.03
CA ILE A 132 -6.06 24.25 45.34
C ILE A 132 -6.29 24.55 43.86
N GLN A 133 -6.65 25.78 43.49
CA GLN A 133 -6.80 26.16 42.10
C GLN A 133 -5.52 26.01 41.29
N LEU A 134 -4.36 26.34 41.87
CA LEU A 134 -3.06 26.16 41.24
C LEU A 134 -2.66 24.69 41.19
N GLU A 135 -3.05 23.86 42.16
CA GLU A 135 -2.88 22.43 42.13
C GLU A 135 -3.69 21.77 41.00
N ILE A 136 -4.96 22.12 40.86
CA ILE A 136 -5.81 21.67 39.76
C ILE A 136 -5.19 22.06 38.43
N ARG A 137 -4.69 23.28 38.28
CA ARG A 137 -4.02 23.74 37.05
C ARG A 137 -2.78 22.90 36.75
N ARG A 138 -1.95 22.60 37.75
CA ARG A 138 -0.77 21.70 37.58
C ARG A 138 -1.17 20.32 37.13
N LEU A 139 -2.18 19.71 37.78
CA LEU A 139 -2.70 18.37 37.40
C LEU A 139 -3.27 18.35 35.99
N THR A 140 -3.99 19.41 35.60
CA THR A 140 -4.52 19.58 34.25
C THR A 140 -3.37 19.60 33.22
N GLN A 141 -2.30 20.37 33.49
CA GLN A 141 -1.16 20.41 32.58
C GLN A 141 -0.39 19.08 32.52
N GLU A 142 -0.35 18.34 33.62
CA GLU A 142 0.21 16.99 33.67
C GLU A 142 -0.55 16.03 32.74
N THR A 143 -1.88 16.07 32.74
CA THR A 143 -2.74 15.31 31.83
C THR A 143 -2.48 15.71 30.37
N VAL A 144 -2.33 17.01 30.08
CA VAL A 144 -2.02 17.50 28.72
C VAL A 144 -0.69 16.96 28.20
N VAL A 145 0.33 16.83 29.08
CA VAL A 145 1.61 16.22 28.71
C VAL A 145 1.41 14.75 28.34
N MET A 146 0.67 14.00 29.16
CA MET A 146 0.41 12.58 28.90
C MET A 146 -0.32 12.38 27.58
N ASP A 147 -1.35 13.18 27.31
CA ASP A 147 -2.13 13.13 26.06
C ASP A 147 -1.25 13.48 24.84
N ALA A 148 -0.39 14.47 24.96
CA ALA A 148 0.54 14.85 23.90
C ALA A 148 1.58 13.72 23.64
N GLU A 149 2.09 13.06 24.68
CA GLU A 149 3.03 11.93 24.54
C GLU A 149 2.36 10.72 23.88
N ILE A 150 1.12 10.40 24.23
CA ILE A 150 0.32 9.35 23.58
C ILE A 150 0.13 9.68 22.09
N SER A 151 -0.29 10.91 21.78
CA SER A 151 -0.47 11.38 20.42
C SER A 151 0.83 11.29 19.59
N LEU A 152 1.97 11.65 20.19
CA LEU A 152 3.27 11.53 19.55
C LEU A 152 3.58 10.06 19.20
N GLU A 153 3.35 9.12 20.12
CA GLU A 153 3.62 7.70 19.86
C GLU A 153 2.71 7.15 18.76
N GLU A 154 1.44 7.53 18.72
CA GLU A 154 0.51 7.19 17.64
C GLU A 154 1.00 7.71 16.28
N ARG A 155 1.50 8.95 16.23
CA ARG A 155 2.07 9.53 14.99
C ARG A 155 3.36 8.84 14.57
N LEU A 156 4.23 8.50 15.52
CA LEU A 156 5.45 7.72 15.28
C LEU A 156 5.13 6.34 14.72
N GLN A 157 4.15 5.65 15.28
CA GLN A 157 3.72 4.34 14.81
C GLN A 157 3.14 4.41 13.39
N SER A 158 2.31 5.43 13.12
CA SER A 158 1.76 5.69 11.79
C SER A 158 2.86 5.97 10.76
N PHE A 159 3.85 6.77 11.14
CA PHE A 159 4.99 7.10 10.28
C PHE A 159 5.89 5.89 9.99
N ARG A 160 6.21 5.07 11.01
CA ARG A 160 6.95 3.81 10.84
C ARG A 160 6.20 2.86 9.90
N SER A 161 4.89 2.71 10.09
CA SER A 161 4.05 1.89 9.23
C SER A 161 4.03 2.37 7.79
N PHE A 162 3.95 3.68 7.57
CA PHE A 162 4.00 4.29 6.24
C PHE A 162 5.33 4.01 5.53
N LEU A 163 6.45 4.06 6.25
CA LEU A 163 7.79 3.77 5.72
C LEU A 163 8.10 2.26 5.63
N GLY A 164 7.21 1.39 6.14
CA GLY A 164 7.45 -0.06 6.19
C GLY A 164 8.56 -0.45 7.17
N LEU A 165 8.85 0.38 8.17
CA LEU A 165 9.87 0.11 9.17
C LEU A 165 9.33 -0.77 10.31
N PRO A 166 10.19 -1.61 10.93
CA PRO A 166 9.85 -2.30 12.18
C PRO A 166 9.47 -1.29 13.28
N GLN A 167 8.54 -1.68 14.15
CA GLN A 167 8.04 -0.79 15.21
C GLN A 167 9.11 -0.36 16.22
N ASP A 168 10.15 -1.15 16.41
CA ASP A 168 11.26 -0.87 17.33
C ASP A 168 12.34 0.06 16.75
N THR A 169 12.18 0.51 15.49
CA THR A 169 13.18 1.37 14.86
C THR A 169 13.12 2.78 15.45
N PRO A 170 14.22 3.30 16.05
CA PRO A 170 14.25 4.67 16.53
C PRO A 170 14.17 5.64 15.35
N VAL A 171 13.20 6.56 15.39
CA VAL A 171 13.04 7.63 14.41
C VAL A 171 13.35 8.95 15.10
N SER A 172 14.32 9.68 14.57
CA SER A 172 14.65 11.04 15.01
C SER A 172 14.47 11.98 13.82
N LEU A 173 13.72 13.05 14.03
CA LEU A 173 13.66 14.16 13.08
C LEU A 173 14.86 15.08 13.33
N VAL A 174 15.58 15.37 12.28
CA VAL A 174 16.75 16.29 12.29
C VAL A 174 16.35 17.63 11.72
#